data_35e384ee1abc0c8de8378f9e9a30c2c2
#
_entry.id   35e384ee1abc0c8de8378f9e9a30c2c2
#
_cell.length_a   1.000
_cell.length_b   1.000
_cell.length_c   1.000
_cell.angle_alpha   90.00
_cell.angle_beta   90.00
_cell.angle_gamma   90.00
#
_symmetry.space_group_name_H-M   'P 1'
#
loop_
_entity.id
_entity.type
_entity.pdbx_description
1 polymer ?
#
loop_
_entity_poly.entity_id
_entity_poly.type
_entity_poly.pdbx_seq_one_letter_code
_entity_poly.pdbx_strand_id
1 'polypeptide(L)'
;MRKTLSYLVAATAFSFGAPAFAADSELVVFDWGGYEDEMFFQDYMKKYGDAPTYSFFSDEEEAFQKVRAGFRADLGHPCSQSVVKWRNAGIIKPIDTSRLSNFDKVDPGFAGMEGFQVDGVQWALPIDWGATALTYNAEEVSAEEASSLYVFADPKFQGRVSIIDNVDDAY
;
A
#
# COMPACT_ATOMS: atom_id res chain seq x y z
N MET A 1 72.58 41.81 10.92
CA MET A 1 71.47 41.51 10.02
C MET A 1 70.72 40.29 10.61
N ARG A 2 69.62 40.51 11.30
CA ARG A 2 68.76 39.42 11.87
C ARG A 2 67.56 39.23 10.92
N LYS A 3 67.46 38.09 10.33
CA LYS A 3 66.31 37.70 9.50
C LYS A 3 65.25 37.10 10.42
N THR A 4 64.10 37.75 10.58
CA THR A 4 62.94 37.29 11.28
C THR A 4 62.13 36.43 10.28
N LEU A 5 61.93 35.14 10.59
CA LEU A 5 61.12 34.17 9.80
C LEU A 5 59.74 34.19 10.39
N SER A 6 58.75 34.72 9.64
CA SER A 6 57.37 34.74 10.02
C SER A 6 56.72 33.40 9.56
N TYR A 7 56.24 32.59 10.48
CA TYR A 7 55.44 31.40 10.22
C TYR A 7 53.96 31.78 10.07
N LEU A 8 53.41 31.56 8.88
CA LEU A 8 51.99 31.69 8.63
C LEU A 8 51.33 30.38 9.00
N VAL A 9 50.56 30.36 10.09
CA VAL A 9 49.73 29.20 10.48
C VAL A 9 48.42 29.32 9.75
N ALA A 10 48.22 28.46 8.74
CA ALA A 10 46.93 28.31 8.08
C ALA A 10 46.01 27.45 8.95
N ALA A 11 45.00 28.06 9.55
CA ALA A 11 43.93 27.35 10.25
C ALA A 11 42.95 26.80 9.22
N THR A 12 42.99 25.49 8.95
CA THR A 12 41.98 24.78 8.21
C THR A 12 40.74 24.58 9.09
N ALA A 13 39.69 25.33 8.82
CA ALA A 13 38.40 25.13 9.44
C ALA A 13 37.76 23.85 8.82
N PHE A 14 37.72 22.79 9.60
CA PHE A 14 36.90 21.62 9.28
C PHE A 14 35.43 21.98 9.52
N SER A 15 34.73 22.29 8.46
CA SER A 15 33.26 22.37 8.49
C SER A 15 32.70 20.94 8.62
N PHE A 16 32.24 20.57 9.82
CA PHE A 16 31.37 19.40 10.00
C PHE A 16 30.03 19.74 9.33
N GLY A 17 29.88 19.32 8.07
CA GLY A 17 28.59 19.28 7.43
C GLY A 17 27.73 18.30 8.22
N ALA A 18 26.61 18.79 8.81
CA ALA A 18 25.57 17.91 9.28
C ALA A 18 25.11 17.03 8.10
N PRO A 19 24.83 15.73 8.31
CA PRO A 19 24.28 14.91 7.25
C PRO A 19 22.97 15.58 6.82
N ALA A 20 22.94 16.14 5.63
CA ALA A 20 21.70 16.47 4.96
C ALA A 20 21.03 15.12 4.70
N PHE A 21 20.00 14.79 5.46
CA PHE A 21 19.05 13.75 5.05
C PHE A 21 18.47 14.28 3.75
N ALA A 22 18.92 13.73 2.63
CA ALA A 22 18.27 13.95 1.36
C ALA A 22 16.80 13.57 1.57
N ALA A 23 15.89 14.52 1.34
CA ALA A 23 14.49 14.23 1.25
C ALA A 23 14.36 13.17 0.15
N ASP A 24 13.89 11.96 0.49
CA ASP A 24 13.61 10.93 -0.50
C ASP A 24 12.27 11.31 -1.14
N SER A 25 12.35 12.22 -2.13
CA SER A 25 11.21 12.68 -2.91
C SER A 25 10.77 11.62 -3.93
N GLU A 26 11.42 10.47 -3.96
CA GLU A 26 11.17 9.41 -4.94
C GLU A 26 10.37 8.23 -4.36
N LEU A 27 9.63 8.42 -3.26
CA LEU A 27 8.70 7.39 -2.78
C LEU A 27 7.67 7.08 -3.87
N VAL A 28 7.73 5.86 -4.41
CA VAL A 28 6.77 5.37 -5.41
C VAL A 28 5.71 4.52 -4.72
N VAL A 29 4.46 4.95 -4.81
CA VAL A 29 3.30 4.24 -4.30
C VAL A 29 2.52 3.64 -5.47
N PHE A 30 2.25 2.34 -5.40
CA PHE A 30 1.49 1.60 -6.40
C PHE A 30 0.13 1.25 -5.83
N ASP A 31 -0.91 1.95 -6.29
CA ASP A 31 -2.19 2.03 -5.60
C ASP A 31 -3.39 2.06 -6.56
N TRP A 32 -4.57 1.92 -5.98
CA TRP A 32 -5.83 2.21 -6.63
C TRP A 32 -6.00 3.72 -6.84
N GLY A 33 -6.74 4.12 -7.87
CA GLY A 33 -7.11 5.52 -8.05
C GLY A 33 -7.97 6.02 -6.89
N GLY A 34 -7.69 7.24 -6.41
CA GLY A 34 -8.37 7.87 -5.28
C GLY A 34 -7.56 7.93 -3.99
N TYR A 35 -6.51 7.11 -3.86
CA TYR A 35 -5.60 7.14 -2.70
C TYR A 35 -4.46 8.16 -2.84
N GLU A 36 -4.40 8.86 -3.97
CA GLU A 36 -3.49 9.99 -4.18
C GLU A 36 -3.97 11.31 -3.57
N ASP A 37 -5.08 11.29 -2.84
CA ASP A 37 -5.57 12.49 -2.14
C ASP A 37 -4.57 12.90 -1.06
N GLU A 38 -4.22 14.19 -1.04
CA GLU A 38 -3.26 14.77 -0.10
C GLU A 38 -3.58 14.48 1.36
N MET A 39 -4.85 14.23 1.70
CA MET A 39 -5.27 13.91 3.05
C MET A 39 -4.57 12.66 3.63
N PHE A 40 -4.14 11.72 2.78
CA PHE A 40 -3.50 10.48 3.21
C PHE A 40 -2.00 10.63 3.51
N PHE A 41 -1.34 11.68 2.99
CA PHE A 41 0.12 11.82 3.12
C PHE A 41 0.59 13.21 3.58
N GLN A 42 -0.27 14.00 4.23
CA GLN A 42 0.08 15.33 4.74
C GLN A 42 1.33 15.34 5.63
N ASP A 43 1.48 14.35 6.52
CA ASP A 43 2.63 14.27 7.40
C ASP A 43 3.92 13.89 6.66
N TYR A 44 3.79 13.13 5.56
CA TYR A 44 4.90 12.86 4.66
C TYR A 44 5.37 14.16 3.99
N MET A 45 4.46 14.95 3.41
CA MET A 45 4.78 16.23 2.79
C MET A 45 5.41 17.22 3.77
N LYS A 46 4.90 17.31 5.01
CA LYS A 46 5.50 18.15 6.05
C LYS A 46 6.95 17.75 6.36
N LYS A 47 7.25 16.46 6.31
CA LYS A 47 8.56 15.93 6.64
C LYS A 47 9.55 16.01 5.49
N TYR A 48 9.13 15.75 4.28
CA TYR A 48 10.01 15.60 3.12
C TYR A 48 9.90 16.73 2.10
N GLY A 49 8.85 17.55 2.19
CA GLY A 49 8.68 18.74 1.34
C GLY A 49 8.08 18.47 -0.04
N ASP A 50 7.77 17.22 -0.36
CA ASP A 50 7.20 16.81 -1.64
C ASP A 50 6.19 15.68 -1.46
N ALA A 51 5.31 15.48 -2.45
CA ALA A 51 4.34 14.39 -2.48
C ALA A 51 4.98 13.08 -2.97
N PRO A 52 4.46 11.91 -2.54
CA PRO A 52 4.84 10.64 -3.16
C PRO A 52 4.48 10.61 -4.66
N THR A 53 5.23 9.84 -5.44
CA THR A 53 4.89 9.54 -6.82
C THR A 53 3.92 8.36 -6.85
N TYR A 54 2.74 8.55 -7.45
CA TYR A 54 1.75 7.48 -7.60
C TYR A 54 1.82 6.82 -8.97
N SER A 55 1.66 5.49 -8.98
CA SER A 55 1.37 4.69 -10.17
C SER A 55 0.13 3.86 -9.87
N PHE A 56 -0.83 3.84 -10.80
CA PHE A 56 -2.13 3.24 -10.53
C PHE A 56 -2.31 1.90 -11.24
N PHE A 57 -3.21 1.12 -10.69
CA PHE A 57 -3.82 -0.05 -11.31
C PHE A 57 -5.34 -0.02 -11.07
N SER A 58 -6.06 -0.79 -11.85
CA SER A 58 -7.52 -0.92 -11.76
C SER A 58 -7.98 -2.37 -11.56
N ASP A 59 -7.01 -3.29 -11.53
CA ASP A 59 -7.25 -4.72 -11.39
C ASP A 59 -6.06 -5.38 -10.68
N GLU A 60 -6.34 -6.31 -9.75
CA GLU A 60 -5.34 -7.00 -8.93
C GLU A 60 -4.40 -7.89 -9.77
N GLU A 61 -4.92 -8.57 -10.78
CA GLU A 61 -4.10 -9.42 -11.64
C GLU A 61 -3.20 -8.58 -12.53
N GLU A 62 -3.68 -7.46 -13.07
CA GLU A 62 -2.86 -6.49 -13.79
C GLU A 62 -1.72 -5.98 -12.91
N ALA A 63 -2.03 -5.58 -11.67
CA ALA A 63 -1.04 -5.12 -10.70
C ALA A 63 0.03 -6.19 -10.43
N PHE A 64 -0.40 -7.41 -10.16
CA PHE A 64 0.49 -8.54 -9.90
C PHE A 64 1.43 -8.81 -11.09
N GLN A 65 0.89 -8.86 -12.31
CA GLN A 65 1.68 -9.11 -13.52
C GLN A 65 2.66 -7.96 -13.81
N LYS A 66 2.24 -6.71 -13.59
CA LYS A 66 3.09 -5.52 -13.77
C LYS A 66 4.33 -5.56 -12.85
N VAL A 67 4.14 -5.92 -11.57
CA VAL A 67 5.26 -6.06 -10.64
C VAL A 67 6.13 -7.26 -10.99
N ARG A 68 5.55 -8.38 -11.38
CA ARG A 68 6.30 -9.55 -11.87
C ARG A 68 7.11 -9.26 -13.11
N ALA A 69 6.63 -8.41 -14.01
CA ALA A 69 7.34 -7.97 -15.21
C ALA A 69 8.50 -7.01 -14.91
N GLY A 70 8.70 -6.63 -13.64
CA GLY A 70 9.85 -5.83 -13.22
C GLY A 70 9.52 -4.40 -12.81
N PHE A 71 8.26 -3.98 -12.80
CA PHE A 71 7.88 -2.71 -12.20
C PHE A 71 8.29 -2.69 -10.73
N ARG A 72 8.79 -1.56 -10.26
CA ARG A 72 9.21 -1.36 -8.87
C ARG A 72 8.44 -0.23 -8.23
N ALA A 73 7.94 -0.49 -7.03
CA ALA A 73 7.37 0.49 -6.15
C ALA A 73 7.94 0.26 -4.74
N ASP A 74 7.91 1.28 -3.91
CA ASP A 74 8.32 1.20 -2.51
C ASP A 74 7.18 0.71 -1.62
N LEU A 75 5.97 1.12 -1.96
CA LEU A 75 4.74 0.66 -1.33
C LEU A 75 3.77 0.13 -2.40
N GLY A 76 3.06 -0.94 -2.10
CA GLY A 76 1.97 -1.47 -2.90
C GLY A 76 0.74 -1.69 -2.04
N HIS A 77 -0.44 -1.47 -2.62
CA HIS A 77 -1.73 -1.60 -1.94
C HIS A 77 -2.60 -2.70 -2.57
N PRO A 78 -2.20 -3.99 -2.48
CA PRO A 78 -3.07 -5.08 -2.88
C PRO A 78 -4.22 -5.27 -1.89
N CYS A 79 -5.35 -5.77 -2.36
CA CYS A 79 -6.41 -6.25 -1.48
C CYS A 79 -5.95 -7.43 -0.62
N SER A 80 -6.59 -7.64 0.53
CA SER A 80 -6.16 -8.64 1.52
C SER A 80 -6.05 -10.07 0.93
N GLN A 81 -6.95 -10.45 0.04
CA GLN A 81 -6.93 -11.75 -0.63
C GLN A 81 -5.69 -11.96 -1.51
N SER A 82 -5.11 -10.89 -2.06
CA SER A 82 -3.92 -10.95 -2.91
C SER A 82 -2.60 -11.00 -2.14
N VAL A 83 -2.58 -10.64 -0.85
CA VAL A 83 -1.33 -10.54 -0.05
C VAL A 83 -0.57 -11.86 -0.02
N VAL A 84 -1.26 -12.99 0.16
CA VAL A 84 -0.63 -14.33 0.18
C VAL A 84 0.04 -14.64 -1.16
N LYS A 85 -0.62 -14.34 -2.27
CA LYS A 85 -0.11 -14.50 -3.63
C LYS A 85 1.15 -13.66 -3.87
N TRP A 86 1.12 -12.39 -3.47
CA TRP A 86 2.26 -11.47 -3.59
C TRP A 86 3.45 -11.89 -2.75
N ARG A 87 3.20 -12.34 -1.51
CA ARG A 87 4.24 -12.88 -0.62
C ARG A 87 4.91 -14.13 -1.22
N ASN A 88 4.09 -15.10 -1.66
CA ASN A 88 4.59 -16.35 -2.21
C ASN A 88 5.39 -16.15 -3.51
N ALA A 89 5.07 -15.12 -4.26
CA ALA A 89 5.82 -14.71 -5.44
C ALA A 89 7.10 -13.92 -5.13
N GLY A 90 7.38 -13.61 -3.85
CA GLY A 90 8.54 -12.83 -3.42
C GLY A 90 8.49 -11.36 -3.82
N ILE A 91 7.29 -10.82 -4.06
CA ILE A 91 7.06 -9.44 -4.49
C ILE A 91 7.13 -8.47 -3.31
N ILE A 92 6.57 -8.87 -2.16
CA ILE A 92 6.56 -8.06 -0.94
C ILE A 92 7.62 -8.53 0.05
N LYS A 93 8.00 -7.64 0.95
CA LYS A 93 9.01 -7.88 2.01
C LYS A 93 8.35 -7.82 3.37
N PRO A 94 8.96 -8.46 4.38
CA PRO A 94 8.54 -8.27 5.77
C PRO A 94 8.59 -6.81 6.19
N ILE A 95 7.64 -6.42 7.02
CA ILE A 95 7.55 -5.08 7.61
C ILE A 95 8.13 -5.13 9.03
N ASP A 96 9.12 -4.29 9.28
CA ASP A 96 9.65 -4.08 10.63
C ASP A 96 8.71 -3.13 11.40
N THR A 97 7.77 -3.70 12.13
CA THR A 97 6.77 -2.95 12.89
C THR A 97 7.37 -2.13 14.04
N SER A 98 8.57 -2.44 14.50
CA SER A 98 9.26 -1.66 15.54
C SER A 98 9.63 -0.24 15.09
N ARG A 99 9.71 -0.03 13.77
CA ARG A 99 9.96 1.27 13.15
C ARG A 99 8.70 2.12 12.94
N LEU A 100 7.53 1.58 13.24
CA LEU A 100 6.24 2.22 13.02
C LEU A 100 5.68 2.72 14.35
N SER A 101 5.81 4.02 14.61
CA SER A 101 5.37 4.66 15.86
C SER A 101 3.87 4.58 16.14
N ASN A 102 3.07 4.23 15.12
CA ASN A 102 1.61 4.13 15.19
C ASN A 102 1.11 2.69 15.16
N PHE A 103 1.99 1.70 15.13
CA PHE A 103 1.57 0.30 14.97
C PHE A 103 0.69 -0.18 16.13
N ASP A 104 0.91 0.32 17.34
CA ASP A 104 0.10 0.04 18.53
C ASP A 104 -1.34 0.56 18.43
N LYS A 105 -1.65 1.44 17.47
CA LYS A 105 -2.98 1.98 17.20
C LYS A 105 -3.74 1.20 16.13
N VAL A 106 -3.06 0.29 15.42
CA VAL A 106 -3.69 -0.57 14.42
C VAL A 106 -4.52 -1.62 15.16
N ASP A 107 -5.76 -1.82 14.71
CA ASP A 107 -6.61 -2.86 15.27
C ASP A 107 -5.94 -4.24 15.13
N PRO A 108 -5.73 -4.98 16.24
CA PRO A 108 -5.00 -6.23 16.21
C PRO A 108 -5.72 -7.33 15.41
N GLY A 109 -7.05 -7.27 15.28
CA GLY A 109 -7.82 -8.20 14.46
C GLY A 109 -7.50 -8.02 12.96
N PHE A 110 -7.39 -6.78 12.49
CA PHE A 110 -7.00 -6.51 11.12
C PHE A 110 -5.50 -6.74 10.89
N ALA A 111 -4.62 -6.33 11.81
CA ALA A 111 -3.19 -6.57 11.68
C ALA A 111 -2.84 -8.06 11.65
N GLY A 112 -3.59 -8.89 12.39
CA GLY A 112 -3.41 -10.33 12.49
C GLY A 112 -4.21 -11.15 11.48
N MET A 113 -4.82 -10.53 10.45
CA MET A 113 -5.53 -11.26 9.40
C MET A 113 -4.65 -12.33 8.76
N GLU A 114 -5.29 -13.40 8.28
CA GLU A 114 -4.61 -14.45 7.54
C GLU A 114 -3.83 -13.87 6.35
N GLY A 115 -2.57 -14.24 6.25
CA GLY A 115 -1.65 -13.72 5.23
C GLY A 115 -0.95 -12.40 5.58
N PHE A 116 -1.52 -11.55 6.45
CA PHE A 116 -0.88 -10.32 6.89
C PHE A 116 0.22 -10.59 7.92
N GLN A 117 -0.02 -11.52 8.83
CA GLN A 117 0.98 -11.99 9.77
C GLN A 117 1.17 -13.50 9.63
N VAL A 118 2.41 -13.95 9.49
CA VAL A 118 2.78 -15.37 9.38
C VAL A 118 4.01 -15.64 10.23
N ASP A 119 3.91 -16.61 11.12
CA ASP A 119 4.99 -16.99 12.05
C ASP A 119 5.57 -15.80 12.84
N GLY A 120 4.72 -14.86 13.23
CA GLY A 120 5.11 -13.65 13.96
C GLY A 120 5.73 -12.55 13.09
N VAL A 121 5.82 -12.76 11.79
CA VAL A 121 6.35 -11.77 10.82
C VAL A 121 5.20 -11.04 10.15
N GLN A 122 5.25 -9.71 10.17
CA GLN A 122 4.26 -8.85 9.51
C GLN A 122 4.63 -8.65 8.04
N TRP A 123 3.68 -8.90 7.13
CA TRP A 123 3.86 -8.79 5.67
C TRP A 123 3.01 -7.70 5.03
N ALA A 124 1.89 -7.36 5.64
CA ALA A 124 1.02 -6.29 5.21
C ALA A 124 0.41 -5.57 6.41
N LEU A 125 -0.07 -4.36 6.18
CA LEU A 125 -0.79 -3.55 7.18
C LEU A 125 -2.14 -3.15 6.59
N PRO A 126 -3.21 -3.14 7.40
CA PRO A 126 -4.50 -2.64 6.95
C PRO A 126 -4.42 -1.11 6.77
N ILE A 127 -5.01 -0.61 5.69
CA ILE A 127 -5.19 0.83 5.46
C ILE A 127 -6.66 1.20 5.57
N ASP A 128 -7.53 0.41 4.98
CA ASP A 128 -8.98 0.53 5.07
C ASP A 128 -9.65 -0.84 5.06
N TRP A 129 -10.96 -0.87 5.07
CA TRP A 129 -11.72 -2.10 4.94
C TRP A 129 -13.06 -1.85 4.25
N GLY A 130 -13.57 -2.87 3.59
CA GLY A 130 -14.87 -2.87 2.95
C GLY A 130 -15.48 -4.27 2.95
N ALA A 131 -16.68 -4.37 2.42
CA ALA A 131 -17.35 -5.64 2.23
C ALA A 131 -17.92 -5.71 0.81
N THR A 132 -17.68 -6.85 0.14
CA THR A 132 -18.38 -7.17 -1.09
C THR A 132 -19.74 -7.76 -0.71
N ALA A 133 -20.80 -7.23 -1.28
CA ALA A 133 -22.14 -7.63 -0.96
C ALA A 133 -23.00 -7.74 -2.22
N LEU A 134 -24.04 -8.59 -2.16
CA LEU A 134 -25.06 -8.64 -3.18
C LEU A 134 -25.92 -7.38 -3.10
N THR A 135 -25.94 -6.61 -4.17
CA THR A 135 -26.81 -5.45 -4.34
C THR A 135 -27.96 -5.83 -5.29
N TYR A 136 -29.18 -5.45 -4.94
CA TYR A 136 -30.36 -5.79 -5.72
C TYR A 136 -31.37 -4.63 -5.80
N ASN A 137 -32.18 -4.62 -6.86
CA ASN A 137 -33.30 -3.68 -6.95
C ASN A 137 -34.47 -4.20 -6.09
N ALA A 138 -34.75 -3.53 -4.97
CA ALA A 138 -35.80 -3.93 -4.04
C ALA A 138 -37.24 -3.82 -4.58
N GLU A 139 -37.45 -3.16 -5.72
CA GLU A 139 -38.76 -3.12 -6.41
C GLU A 139 -39.03 -4.40 -7.22
N GLU A 140 -37.96 -5.16 -7.56
CA GLU A 140 -38.07 -6.31 -8.46
C GLU A 140 -37.64 -7.62 -7.80
N VAL A 141 -36.82 -7.56 -6.76
CA VAL A 141 -36.25 -8.70 -6.03
C VAL A 141 -36.56 -8.54 -4.57
N SER A 142 -37.15 -9.55 -3.96
CA SER A 142 -37.40 -9.53 -2.52
C SER A 142 -36.13 -9.78 -1.71
N ALA A 143 -36.12 -9.31 -0.45
CA ALA A 143 -35.02 -9.58 0.46
C ALA A 143 -34.79 -11.09 0.71
N GLU A 144 -35.86 -11.89 0.65
CA GLU A 144 -35.80 -13.36 0.77
C GLU A 144 -35.05 -13.98 -0.42
N GLU A 145 -35.36 -13.57 -1.65
CA GLU A 145 -34.64 -14.01 -2.86
C GLU A 145 -33.19 -13.58 -2.84
N ALA A 146 -32.90 -12.33 -2.40
CA ALA A 146 -31.55 -11.79 -2.31
C ALA A 146 -30.76 -12.32 -1.10
N SER A 147 -31.34 -13.13 -0.23
CA SER A 147 -30.64 -13.68 0.96
C SER A 147 -29.63 -14.78 0.62
N SER A 148 -29.61 -15.23 -0.63
CA SER A 148 -28.72 -16.29 -1.09
C SER A 148 -28.06 -15.93 -2.42
N LEU A 149 -26.77 -16.24 -2.55
CA LEU A 149 -26.05 -16.14 -3.82
C LEU A 149 -26.63 -17.04 -4.93
N TYR A 150 -27.53 -17.96 -4.58
CA TYR A 150 -28.22 -18.76 -5.56
C TYR A 150 -29.07 -17.95 -6.55
N VAL A 151 -29.39 -16.69 -6.21
CA VAL A 151 -30.03 -15.72 -7.10
C VAL A 151 -29.28 -15.55 -8.44
N PHE A 152 -27.97 -15.71 -8.47
CA PHE A 152 -27.14 -15.64 -9.68
C PHE A 152 -27.41 -16.86 -10.63
N ALA A 153 -27.83 -17.97 -10.08
CA ALA A 153 -28.13 -19.19 -10.84
C ALA A 153 -29.64 -19.39 -11.13
N ASP A 154 -30.52 -18.55 -10.57
CA ASP A 154 -31.95 -18.65 -10.75
C ASP A 154 -32.36 -18.22 -12.20
N PRO A 155 -32.99 -19.08 -12.98
CA PRO A 155 -33.45 -18.78 -14.35
C PRO A 155 -34.35 -17.55 -14.44
N LYS A 156 -35.05 -17.17 -13.36
CA LYS A 156 -35.89 -15.96 -13.26
C LYS A 156 -35.09 -14.70 -13.55
N PHE A 157 -33.79 -14.69 -13.21
CA PHE A 157 -32.91 -13.53 -13.34
C PHE A 157 -31.92 -13.65 -14.50
N GLN A 158 -32.10 -14.62 -15.39
CA GLN A 158 -31.22 -14.80 -16.54
C GLN A 158 -31.10 -13.52 -17.38
N GLY A 159 -29.85 -13.07 -17.63
CA GLY A 159 -29.53 -11.85 -18.36
C GLY A 159 -29.76 -10.57 -17.56
N ARG A 160 -30.06 -10.68 -16.26
CA ARG A 160 -30.33 -9.54 -15.36
C ARG A 160 -29.42 -9.51 -14.14
N VAL A 161 -28.43 -10.36 -14.09
CA VAL A 161 -27.41 -10.42 -13.04
C VAL A 161 -26.06 -10.12 -13.62
N SER A 162 -25.21 -9.52 -12.80
CA SER A 162 -23.80 -9.29 -13.11
C SER A 162 -22.95 -9.57 -11.87
N ILE A 163 -21.73 -9.97 -12.10
CA ILE A 163 -20.71 -10.16 -11.05
C ILE A 163 -19.44 -9.47 -11.51
N ILE A 164 -18.58 -9.06 -10.57
CA ILE A 164 -17.28 -8.52 -10.88
C ILE A 164 -16.47 -9.60 -11.61
N ASP A 165 -15.93 -9.27 -12.78
CA ASP A 165 -15.06 -10.17 -13.56
C ASP A 165 -13.63 -10.13 -13.02
N ASN A 166 -13.49 -10.65 -11.81
CA ASN A 166 -12.22 -10.75 -11.11
C ASN A 166 -12.18 -12.03 -10.29
N VAL A 167 -11.22 -12.90 -10.56
CA VAL A 167 -11.11 -14.21 -9.89
C VAL A 167 -10.81 -14.06 -8.39
N ASP A 168 -10.06 -13.03 -8.01
CA ASP A 168 -9.68 -12.81 -6.62
C ASP A 168 -10.85 -12.30 -5.75
N ASP A 169 -11.91 -11.77 -6.37
CA ASP A 169 -13.14 -11.33 -5.71
C ASP A 169 -14.29 -12.39 -5.76
N ALA A 170 -14.08 -13.48 -6.49
CA ALA A 170 -15.10 -14.52 -6.69
C ALA A 170 -15.04 -15.66 -5.65
N TYR A 171 -14.14 -15.59 -4.67
CA TYR A 171 -13.93 -16.60 -3.62
C TYR A 171 -14.41 -16.14 -2.26
#